data_6b47df3cde5132e664e9eee0b52b5bd9
#
_entry.id   6b47df3cde5132e664e9eee0b52b5bd9
#
_cell.length_a   1.000
_cell.length_b   1.000
_cell.length_c   1.000
_cell.angle_alpha   90.00
_cell.angle_beta   90.00
_cell.angle_gamma   90.00
#
_symmetry.space_group_name_H-M   'P 1'
#
loop_
_entity.id
_entity.type
_entity.pdbx_description
1 polymer ?
#
loop_
_entity_poly.entity_id
_entity_poly.type
_entity_poly.pdbx_seq_one_letter_code
_entity_poly.pdbx_strand_id
1 'polypeptide(L)'
;MDLKIRKQMKKYHIQNYIKYKKDMEHSIRMLPNFKYHELNRNQLITKFLPLVEGLARKFSTAQQASGVMTINDFIQEGNYGLCAAVDRINWDTILEAEDPEKRLKSFLSKRIKGAIRRGIDSNRGSMRIPEHKLNEIRKDFGEDRKAVELFFNSVFTSLDNGTPEQRNAAYNIPDPNTYNKELLSVYIKALMLQYLNPKEFQVLRLSYGLDCEKHSAKDIANILGIKGSSSYVRISQLKKLAIDKLIEKVPYSQVLDYL
;
A
#
# COMPACT_ATOMS: atom_id res chain seq x y z
N MET A 1 4.79 -10.08 -2.05
CA MET A 1 4.19 -10.57 -0.78
C MET A 1 3.90 -12.05 -0.92
N ASP A 2 4.57 -12.86 -0.12
CA ASP A 2 4.59 -14.32 -0.21
C ASP A 2 3.18 -14.92 -0.10
N LEU A 3 2.85 -15.87 -0.97
CA LEU A 3 1.55 -16.56 -1.00
C LEU A 3 1.19 -17.21 0.35
N LYS A 4 2.22 -17.62 1.09
CA LYS A 4 2.16 -18.19 2.43
C LYS A 4 1.66 -17.16 3.46
N ILE A 5 2.21 -15.95 3.41
CA ILE A 5 1.81 -14.83 4.29
C ILE A 5 0.37 -14.42 4.02
N ARG A 6 -0.05 -14.30 2.74
CA ARG A 6 -1.44 -14.00 2.37
C ARG A 6 -2.43 -15.04 2.89
N LYS A 7 -2.10 -16.34 2.79
CA LYS A 7 -2.95 -17.41 3.34
C LYS A 7 -3.05 -17.34 4.86
N GLN A 8 -1.95 -17.03 5.54
CA GLN A 8 -1.90 -16.93 7.00
C GLN A 8 -2.71 -15.72 7.50
N MET A 9 -2.60 -14.55 6.85
CA MET A 9 -3.41 -13.37 7.17
C MET A 9 -4.91 -13.62 6.95
N LYS A 10 -5.30 -14.24 5.85
CA LYS A 10 -6.70 -14.61 5.60
C LYS A 10 -7.23 -15.54 6.70
N LYS A 11 -6.45 -16.53 7.12
CA LYS A 11 -6.82 -17.45 8.21
C LYS A 11 -7.02 -16.69 9.53
N TYR A 12 -6.14 -15.75 9.83
CA TYR A 12 -6.22 -14.91 11.03
C TYR A 12 -7.50 -14.05 11.04
N HIS A 13 -7.83 -13.39 9.94
CA HIS A 13 -9.05 -12.57 9.84
C HIS A 13 -10.33 -13.41 9.98
N ILE A 14 -10.36 -14.62 9.40
CA ILE A 14 -11.48 -15.54 9.53
C ILE A 14 -11.63 -16.01 10.98
N GLN A 15 -10.55 -16.36 11.66
CA GLN A 15 -10.57 -16.79 13.07
C GLN A 15 -11.09 -15.68 13.98
N ASN A 16 -10.64 -14.44 13.78
CA ASN A 16 -11.13 -13.29 14.55
C ASN A 16 -12.61 -13.03 14.31
N TYR A 17 -13.08 -13.16 13.08
CA TYR A 17 -14.50 -13.02 12.77
C TYR A 17 -15.35 -14.12 13.44
N ILE A 18 -14.90 -15.37 13.42
CA ILE A 18 -15.58 -16.49 14.09
C ILE A 18 -15.65 -16.26 15.60
N LYS A 19 -14.53 -15.81 16.20
CA LYS A 19 -14.48 -15.46 17.63
C LYS A 19 -15.46 -14.35 17.96
N TYR A 20 -15.41 -13.25 17.23
CA TYR A 20 -16.36 -12.13 17.41
C TYR A 20 -17.81 -12.60 17.37
N LYS A 21 -18.16 -13.45 16.41
CA LYS A 21 -19.52 -13.96 16.27
C LYS A 21 -19.96 -14.81 17.47
N LYS A 22 -19.10 -15.68 18.00
CA LYS A 22 -19.37 -16.47 19.20
C LYS A 22 -19.53 -15.57 20.43
N ASP A 23 -18.66 -14.60 20.62
CA ASP A 23 -18.71 -13.67 21.74
C ASP A 23 -19.98 -12.82 21.71
N MET A 24 -20.38 -12.35 20.51
CA MET A 24 -21.63 -11.64 20.27
C MET A 24 -22.86 -12.49 20.61
N GLU A 25 -22.94 -13.73 20.12
CA GLU A 25 -24.04 -14.65 20.39
C GLU A 25 -24.15 -14.96 21.88
N HIS A 26 -23.01 -15.15 22.56
CA HIS A 26 -22.97 -15.36 24.02
C HIS A 26 -23.50 -14.13 24.77
N SER A 27 -23.01 -12.94 24.42
CA SER A 27 -23.44 -11.67 25.05
C SER A 27 -24.94 -11.41 24.89
N ILE A 28 -25.51 -11.76 23.74
CA ILE A 28 -26.96 -11.59 23.46
C ILE A 28 -27.81 -12.55 24.32
N ARG A 29 -27.33 -13.79 24.53
CA ARG A 29 -28.05 -14.76 25.38
C ARG A 29 -28.11 -14.33 26.83
N MET A 30 -27.18 -13.53 27.29
CA MET A 30 -27.13 -12.98 28.67
C MET A 30 -27.99 -11.73 28.84
N LEU A 31 -28.59 -11.17 27.76
CA LEU A 31 -29.42 -9.97 27.86
C LEU A 31 -30.80 -10.30 28.44
N PRO A 32 -31.34 -9.40 29.30
CA PRO A 32 -32.71 -9.51 29.78
C PRO A 32 -33.73 -9.35 28.62
N ASN A 33 -34.85 -10.02 28.75
CA ASN A 33 -35.90 -9.96 27.73
C ASN A 33 -36.85 -8.76 27.96
N PHE A 34 -36.30 -7.56 27.92
CA PHE A 34 -37.05 -6.30 28.08
C PHE A 34 -37.38 -5.68 26.72
N LYS A 35 -38.31 -4.72 26.72
CA LYS A 35 -38.60 -3.90 25.56
C LYS A 35 -37.40 -2.97 25.27
N TYR A 36 -37.21 -2.54 24.01
CA TYR A 36 -36.02 -1.79 23.61
C TYR A 36 -35.81 -0.48 24.37
N HIS A 37 -36.88 0.22 24.78
CA HIS A 37 -36.80 1.46 25.52
C HIS A 37 -36.49 1.27 27.01
N GLU A 38 -36.63 0.06 27.53
CA GLU A 38 -36.30 -0.31 28.91
C GLU A 38 -34.85 -0.77 29.06
N LEU A 39 -34.15 -1.05 27.96
CA LEU A 39 -32.79 -1.50 27.96
C LEU A 39 -31.81 -0.35 28.23
N ASN A 40 -30.82 -0.62 29.04
CA ASN A 40 -29.69 0.32 29.21
C ASN A 40 -28.93 0.50 27.88
N ARG A 41 -28.21 1.64 27.75
CA ARG A 41 -27.40 1.98 26.56
C ARG A 41 -26.56 0.79 26.06
N ASN A 42 -25.80 0.15 26.95
CA ASN A 42 -24.91 -0.96 26.58
C ASN A 42 -25.68 -2.23 26.19
N GLN A 43 -26.78 -2.51 26.84
CA GLN A 43 -27.67 -3.62 26.51
C GLN A 43 -28.31 -3.42 25.12
N LEU A 44 -28.74 -2.20 24.84
CA LEU A 44 -29.29 -1.83 23.54
C LEU A 44 -28.26 -2.00 22.42
N ILE A 45 -27.03 -1.51 22.62
CA ILE A 45 -25.94 -1.70 21.68
C ILE A 45 -25.70 -3.19 21.43
N THR A 46 -25.56 -4.00 22.50
CA THR A 46 -25.34 -5.44 22.39
C THR A 46 -26.47 -6.13 21.63
N LYS A 47 -27.71 -5.76 21.89
CA LYS A 47 -28.89 -6.31 21.19
C LYS A 47 -28.88 -6.08 19.69
N PHE A 48 -28.27 -4.98 19.21
CA PHE A 48 -28.20 -4.59 17.81
C PHE A 48 -26.88 -4.92 17.11
N LEU A 49 -25.91 -5.57 17.77
CA LEU A 49 -24.69 -6.07 17.13
C LEU A 49 -24.95 -7.01 15.92
N PRO A 50 -25.94 -7.93 15.94
CA PRO A 50 -26.24 -8.75 14.76
C PRO A 50 -26.70 -7.95 13.55
N LEU A 51 -27.38 -6.82 13.78
CA LEU A 51 -27.75 -5.91 12.69
C LEU A 51 -26.51 -5.28 12.04
N VAL A 52 -25.53 -4.90 12.83
CA VAL A 52 -24.23 -4.38 12.33
C VAL A 52 -23.53 -5.45 11.50
N GLU A 53 -23.42 -6.67 12.02
CA GLU A 53 -22.76 -7.79 11.33
C GLU A 53 -23.44 -8.09 10.00
N GLY A 54 -24.76 -8.17 9.99
CA GLY A 54 -25.55 -8.42 8.78
C GLY A 54 -25.39 -7.32 7.72
N LEU A 55 -25.27 -6.05 8.14
CA LEU A 55 -24.99 -4.92 7.26
C LEU A 55 -23.54 -4.91 6.77
N ALA A 56 -22.56 -5.13 7.66
CA ALA A 56 -21.15 -5.20 7.32
C ALA A 56 -20.85 -6.27 6.27
N ARG A 57 -21.50 -7.43 6.38
CA ARG A 57 -21.38 -8.54 5.42
C ARG A 57 -21.77 -8.12 4.00
N LYS A 58 -22.80 -7.27 3.84
CA LYS A 58 -23.22 -6.76 2.53
C LYS A 58 -22.15 -5.87 1.87
N PHE A 59 -21.37 -5.12 2.67
CA PHE A 59 -20.26 -4.31 2.16
C PHE A 59 -19.02 -5.16 1.84
N SER A 60 -18.79 -6.26 2.54
CA SER A 60 -17.61 -7.11 2.33
C SER A 60 -17.63 -7.90 1.02
N THR A 61 -18.79 -8.06 0.38
CA THR A 61 -18.92 -8.76 -0.90
C THR A 61 -18.37 -7.94 -2.08
N ALA A 62 -18.27 -6.62 -1.95
CA ALA A 62 -17.73 -5.73 -2.98
C ALA A 62 -16.22 -5.50 -2.79
N GLN A 63 -15.41 -6.56 -2.94
CA GLN A 63 -13.98 -6.56 -2.63
C GLN A 63 -13.18 -5.46 -3.34
N GLN A 64 -13.55 -5.11 -4.58
CA GLN A 64 -12.89 -4.03 -5.33
C GLN A 64 -13.19 -2.63 -4.75
N ALA A 65 -14.36 -2.43 -4.18
CA ALA A 65 -14.75 -1.16 -3.60
C ALA A 65 -14.24 -0.98 -2.15
N SER A 66 -14.03 -2.08 -1.44
CA SER A 66 -13.58 -2.09 -0.04
C SER A 66 -12.06 -1.89 0.14
N GLY A 67 -11.28 -2.07 -0.92
CA GLY A 67 -9.83 -1.89 -0.89
C GLY A 67 -9.11 -2.84 0.07
N VAL A 68 -8.37 -2.28 1.01
CA VAL A 68 -7.60 -3.04 2.02
C VAL A 68 -8.43 -3.46 3.23
N MET A 69 -9.65 -2.92 3.38
CA MET A 69 -10.49 -3.16 4.55
C MET A 69 -11.04 -4.60 4.56
N THR A 70 -11.08 -5.17 5.73
CA THR A 70 -11.62 -6.51 6.00
C THR A 70 -13.05 -6.42 6.55
N ILE A 71 -13.74 -7.57 6.64
CA ILE A 71 -15.07 -7.63 7.28
C ILE A 71 -15.02 -7.15 8.74
N ASN A 72 -13.92 -7.41 9.45
CA ASN A 72 -13.76 -6.97 10.83
C ASN A 72 -13.69 -5.44 10.93
N ASP A 73 -13.05 -4.78 9.96
CA ASP A 73 -12.99 -3.32 9.90
C ASP A 73 -14.37 -2.73 9.65
N PHE A 74 -15.17 -3.33 8.75
CA PHE A 74 -16.56 -2.88 8.53
C PHE A 74 -17.43 -3.05 9.75
N ILE A 75 -17.25 -4.15 10.50
CA ILE A 75 -17.96 -4.38 11.76
C ILE A 75 -17.58 -3.31 12.77
N GLN A 76 -16.30 -2.95 12.90
CA GLN A 76 -15.86 -1.91 13.84
C GLN A 76 -16.40 -0.52 13.47
N GLU A 77 -16.34 -0.14 12.20
CA GLU A 77 -16.93 1.11 11.71
C GLU A 77 -18.46 1.13 11.93
N GLY A 78 -19.11 -0.02 11.72
CA GLY A 78 -20.54 -0.18 11.98
C GLY A 78 -20.88 -0.10 13.46
N ASN A 79 -20.07 -0.69 14.34
CA ASN A 79 -20.23 -0.62 15.81
C ASN A 79 -20.07 0.82 16.30
N TYR A 80 -19.06 1.54 15.78
CA TYR A 80 -18.93 2.98 16.08
C TYR A 80 -20.17 3.76 15.67
N GLY A 81 -20.68 3.49 14.46
CA GLY A 81 -21.93 4.10 13.97
C GLY A 81 -23.15 3.74 14.80
N LEU A 82 -23.25 2.51 15.31
CA LEU A 82 -24.30 2.05 16.20
C LEU A 82 -24.25 2.79 17.54
N CYS A 83 -23.07 2.86 18.19
CA CYS A 83 -22.91 3.59 19.46
C CYS A 83 -23.35 5.05 19.33
N ALA A 84 -22.86 5.75 18.30
CA ALA A 84 -23.24 7.14 18.05
C ALA A 84 -24.73 7.31 17.69
N ALA A 85 -25.36 6.29 17.11
CA ALA A 85 -26.78 6.31 16.79
C ALA A 85 -27.64 6.09 18.03
N VAL A 86 -27.25 5.18 18.91
CA VAL A 86 -27.95 4.90 20.18
C VAL A 86 -28.00 6.14 21.05
N ASP A 87 -26.91 6.90 21.14
CA ASP A 87 -26.84 8.15 21.90
C ASP A 87 -27.75 9.27 21.35
N ARG A 88 -28.23 9.13 20.11
CA ARG A 88 -29.10 10.11 19.43
C ARG A 88 -30.51 9.61 19.18
N ILE A 89 -30.96 8.57 19.91
CA ILE A 89 -32.31 8.07 19.79
C ILE A 89 -33.27 9.06 20.44
N ASN A 90 -34.27 9.51 19.68
CA ASN A 90 -35.41 10.21 20.23
C ASN A 90 -36.52 9.18 20.42
N TRP A 91 -36.76 8.78 21.67
CA TRP A 91 -37.73 7.77 22.02
C TRP A 91 -39.16 8.19 21.76
N ASP A 92 -39.50 9.47 21.93
CA ASP A 92 -40.84 10.00 21.70
C ASP A 92 -41.26 9.77 20.25
N THR A 93 -40.40 10.15 19.30
CA THR A 93 -40.64 9.95 17.85
C THR A 93 -40.70 8.48 17.44
N ILE A 94 -40.01 7.59 18.18
CA ILE A 94 -40.03 6.18 17.88
C ILE A 94 -41.27 5.51 18.43
N LEU A 95 -41.70 5.86 19.64
CA LEU A 95 -42.86 5.26 20.31
C LEU A 95 -44.19 5.70 19.68
N GLU A 96 -44.23 6.89 19.07
CA GLU A 96 -45.41 7.39 18.33
C GLU A 96 -45.65 6.69 16.99
N ALA A 97 -44.67 5.91 16.48
CA ALA A 97 -44.83 5.22 15.21
C ALA A 97 -45.72 3.99 15.33
N GLU A 98 -46.43 3.63 14.26
CA GLU A 98 -47.26 2.42 14.17
C GLU A 98 -46.51 1.14 14.55
N ASP A 99 -45.23 1.04 14.15
CA ASP A 99 -44.34 -0.06 14.49
C ASP A 99 -43.01 0.51 15.03
N PRO A 100 -42.88 0.69 16.36
CA PRO A 100 -41.69 1.25 17.01
C PRO A 100 -40.43 0.42 16.75
N GLU A 101 -40.54 -0.91 16.69
CA GLU A 101 -39.40 -1.78 16.39
C GLU A 101 -38.84 -1.58 14.99
N LYS A 102 -39.70 -1.56 14.00
CA LYS A 102 -39.33 -1.36 12.61
C LYS A 102 -38.75 0.04 12.40
N ARG A 103 -39.32 1.04 13.06
CA ARG A 103 -38.83 2.42 13.04
C ARG A 103 -37.41 2.51 13.61
N LEU A 104 -37.18 1.91 14.79
CA LEU A 104 -35.87 1.88 15.45
C LEU A 104 -34.83 1.14 14.57
N LYS A 105 -35.17 -0.06 14.08
CA LYS A 105 -34.27 -0.82 13.18
C LYS A 105 -33.94 -0.04 11.91
N SER A 106 -34.88 0.67 11.32
CA SER A 106 -34.67 1.51 10.15
C SER A 106 -33.72 2.68 10.45
N PHE A 107 -33.96 3.39 11.57
CA PHE A 107 -33.12 4.48 12.02
C PHE A 107 -31.67 4.03 12.23
N LEU A 108 -31.46 2.97 13.00
CA LEU A 108 -30.13 2.43 13.27
C LEU A 108 -29.44 1.95 11.98
N SER A 109 -30.16 1.24 11.10
CA SER A 109 -29.62 0.74 9.82
C SER A 109 -29.09 1.85 8.93
N LYS A 110 -29.80 3.00 8.86
CA LYS A 110 -29.32 4.16 8.07
C LYS A 110 -28.03 4.73 8.63
N ARG A 111 -27.92 4.87 9.96
CA ARG A 111 -26.74 5.39 10.63
C ARG A 111 -25.53 4.47 10.51
N ILE A 112 -25.74 3.17 10.73
CA ILE A 112 -24.72 2.11 10.59
C ILE A 112 -24.18 2.09 9.16
N LYS A 113 -25.05 2.04 8.15
CA LYS A 113 -24.63 2.06 6.73
C LYS A 113 -23.84 3.32 6.39
N GLY A 114 -24.27 4.48 6.91
CA GLY A 114 -23.55 5.74 6.72
C GLY A 114 -22.17 5.74 7.35
N ALA A 115 -22.01 5.16 8.55
CA ALA A 115 -20.72 5.02 9.22
C ALA A 115 -19.78 4.09 8.44
N ILE A 116 -20.24 2.91 8.04
CA ILE A 116 -19.45 1.96 7.23
C ILE A 116 -18.99 2.61 5.92
N ARG A 117 -19.87 3.33 5.20
CA ARG A 117 -19.50 4.01 3.96
C ARG A 117 -18.40 5.05 4.19
N ARG A 118 -18.53 5.91 5.21
CA ARG A 118 -17.49 6.90 5.54
C ARG A 118 -16.18 6.24 5.95
N GLY A 119 -16.25 5.12 6.70
CA GLY A 119 -15.08 4.32 7.05
C GLY A 119 -14.37 3.79 5.80
N ILE A 120 -15.12 3.24 4.83
CA ILE A 120 -14.58 2.80 3.54
C ILE A 120 -13.93 3.97 2.80
N ASP A 121 -14.62 5.09 2.67
CA ASP A 121 -14.13 6.25 1.94
C ASP A 121 -12.83 6.82 2.53
N SER A 122 -12.65 6.70 3.85
CA SER A 122 -11.46 7.17 4.56
C SER A 122 -10.30 6.19 4.54
N ASN A 123 -10.58 4.88 4.65
CA ASN A 123 -9.57 3.87 5.02
C ASN A 123 -9.35 2.78 3.96
N ARG A 124 -10.01 2.84 2.81
CA ARG A 124 -9.94 1.79 1.79
C ARG A 124 -8.60 1.64 1.09
N GLY A 125 -7.77 2.69 1.08
CA GLY A 125 -6.50 2.71 0.35
C GLY A 125 -5.45 3.59 0.99
N SER A 126 -4.25 3.58 0.39
CA SER A 126 -3.10 4.37 0.85
C SER A 126 -3.32 5.88 0.67
N MET A 127 -4.05 6.26 -0.36
CA MET A 127 -4.40 7.66 -0.63
C MET A 127 -5.87 7.91 -0.33
N ARG A 128 -6.14 8.93 0.49
CA ARG A 128 -7.50 9.37 0.78
C ARG A 128 -8.00 10.29 -0.33
N ILE A 129 -9.11 9.89 -0.97
CA ILE A 129 -9.84 10.74 -1.91
C ILE A 129 -10.92 11.50 -1.13
N PRO A 130 -11.06 12.82 -1.29
CA PRO A 130 -12.12 13.59 -0.65
C PRO A 130 -13.52 13.05 -0.99
N GLU A 131 -14.45 13.10 -0.01
CA GLU A 131 -15.79 12.51 -0.15
C GLU A 131 -16.60 13.11 -1.32
N HIS A 132 -16.48 14.43 -1.55
CA HIS A 132 -17.16 15.08 -2.68
C HIS A 132 -16.69 14.49 -4.02
N LYS A 133 -15.37 14.26 -4.19
CA LYS A 133 -14.81 13.68 -5.41
C LYS A 133 -15.22 12.22 -5.60
N LEU A 134 -15.30 11.44 -4.50
CA LEU A 134 -15.83 10.09 -4.54
C LEU A 134 -17.31 10.05 -4.96
N ASN A 135 -18.09 11.04 -4.52
CA ASN A 135 -19.50 11.13 -4.89
C ASN A 135 -19.68 11.52 -6.36
N GLU A 136 -18.82 12.38 -6.92
CA GLU A 136 -18.77 12.65 -8.37
C GLU A 136 -18.43 11.38 -9.13
N ILE A 137 -17.34 10.69 -8.77
CA ILE A 137 -16.93 9.45 -9.44
C ILE A 137 -18.06 8.40 -9.40
N ARG A 138 -18.81 8.31 -8.30
CA ARG A 138 -19.94 7.38 -8.19
C ARG A 138 -21.14 7.76 -9.05
N LYS A 139 -21.39 9.05 -9.28
CA LYS A 139 -22.46 9.51 -10.17
C LYS A 139 -22.11 9.24 -11.63
N ASP A 140 -20.88 9.53 -12.01
CA ASP A 140 -20.40 9.48 -13.39
C ASP A 140 -19.65 8.15 -13.68
N PHE A 141 -19.89 7.12 -12.85
CA PHE A 141 -19.20 5.83 -12.95
C PHE A 141 -19.48 5.16 -14.30
N GLY A 142 -18.45 5.09 -15.13
CA GLY A 142 -18.51 4.54 -16.48
C GLY A 142 -18.39 5.59 -17.61
N GLU A 143 -18.62 6.86 -17.35
CA GLU A 143 -18.47 7.95 -18.33
C GLU A 143 -17.04 8.50 -18.33
N ASP A 144 -16.47 8.77 -17.15
CA ASP A 144 -15.08 9.23 -17.02
C ASP A 144 -14.12 8.08 -16.64
N ARG A 145 -13.44 7.52 -17.65
CA ARG A 145 -12.46 6.43 -17.46
C ARG A 145 -11.30 6.84 -16.57
N LYS A 146 -10.83 8.10 -16.62
CA LYS A 146 -9.70 8.57 -15.81
C LYS A 146 -10.06 8.65 -14.33
N ALA A 147 -11.27 9.13 -14.01
CA ALA A 147 -11.76 9.18 -12.64
C ALA A 147 -11.96 7.78 -12.06
N VAL A 148 -12.47 6.82 -12.85
CA VAL A 148 -12.61 5.40 -12.46
C VAL A 148 -11.23 4.77 -12.22
N GLU A 149 -10.27 5.02 -13.10
CA GLU A 149 -8.89 4.54 -12.96
C GLU A 149 -8.23 5.10 -11.69
N LEU A 150 -8.38 6.40 -11.42
CA LEU A 150 -7.91 7.03 -10.19
C LEU A 150 -8.53 6.36 -8.95
N PHE A 151 -9.83 6.05 -8.99
CA PHE A 151 -10.52 5.37 -7.90
C PHE A 151 -9.92 3.99 -7.59
N PHE A 152 -9.61 3.19 -8.61
CA PHE A 152 -9.01 1.87 -8.40
C PHE A 152 -7.53 1.95 -8.05
N ASN A 153 -6.76 2.82 -8.70
CA ASN A 153 -5.32 2.98 -8.47
C ASN A 153 -4.99 3.62 -7.11
N SER A 154 -5.95 4.32 -6.48
CA SER A 154 -5.76 4.87 -5.12
C SER A 154 -5.60 3.78 -4.04
N VAL A 155 -5.96 2.53 -4.33
CA VAL A 155 -5.83 1.41 -3.39
C VAL A 155 -4.41 0.86 -3.39
N PHE A 156 -3.92 0.46 -4.57
CA PHE A 156 -2.57 -0.06 -4.77
C PHE A 156 -2.08 0.26 -6.17
N THR A 157 -0.82 0.64 -6.26
CA THR A 157 -0.08 0.75 -7.52
C THR A 157 1.09 -0.23 -7.47
N SER A 158 1.28 -1.04 -8.52
CA SER A 158 2.46 -1.89 -8.64
C SER A 158 3.65 -1.06 -9.09
N LEU A 159 4.78 -1.21 -8.44
CA LEU A 159 6.04 -0.59 -8.85
C LEU A 159 6.58 -1.21 -10.15
N ASP A 160 6.20 -2.46 -10.43
CA ASP A 160 6.67 -3.21 -11.59
C ASP A 160 5.73 -3.12 -12.81
N ASN A 161 4.49 -2.66 -12.62
CA ASN A 161 3.49 -2.49 -13.67
C ASN A 161 3.61 -1.10 -14.31
N GLY A 162 4.47 -0.96 -15.29
CA GLY A 162 4.59 0.27 -16.05
C GLY A 162 5.05 0.00 -17.47
N THR A 163 4.78 0.93 -18.39
CA THR A 163 5.51 1.03 -19.64
C THR A 163 7.02 1.13 -19.35
N PRO A 164 7.92 0.78 -20.29
CA PRO A 164 9.35 0.92 -20.08
C PRO A 164 9.79 2.28 -19.53
N GLU A 165 9.06 3.34 -19.87
CA GLU A 165 9.27 4.71 -19.37
C GLU A 165 8.78 4.90 -17.93
N GLN A 166 7.69 4.25 -17.53
CA GLN A 166 7.14 4.28 -16.18
C GLN A 166 7.87 3.35 -15.20
N ARG A 167 8.54 2.29 -15.69
CA ARG A 167 9.41 1.45 -14.85
C ARG A 167 10.55 2.24 -14.22
N ASN A 168 10.99 3.31 -14.87
CA ASN A 168 11.97 4.24 -14.31
C ASN A 168 11.47 4.97 -13.06
N ALA A 169 10.16 5.06 -12.83
CA ALA A 169 9.61 5.68 -11.63
C ALA A 169 9.91 4.89 -10.36
N ALA A 170 10.02 3.57 -10.44
CA ALA A 170 10.44 2.73 -9.30
C ALA A 170 11.89 3.00 -8.86
N TYR A 171 12.76 3.32 -9.83
CA TYR A 171 14.16 3.68 -9.55
C TYR A 171 14.32 5.11 -9.02
N ASN A 172 13.29 5.94 -9.10
CA ASN A 172 13.28 7.31 -8.59
C ASN A 172 12.80 7.40 -7.13
N ILE A 173 12.47 6.29 -6.49
CA ILE A 173 12.16 6.28 -5.07
C ILE A 173 13.48 6.52 -4.31
N PRO A 174 13.63 7.65 -3.59
CA PRO A 174 14.86 7.92 -2.87
C PRO A 174 15.05 6.86 -1.77
N ASP A 175 16.24 6.29 -1.73
CA ASP A 175 16.64 5.43 -0.62
C ASP A 175 16.78 6.30 0.64
N PRO A 176 16.11 5.96 1.75
CA PRO A 176 16.28 6.67 3.00
C PRO A 176 17.70 6.55 3.57
N ASN A 177 18.48 5.54 3.13
CA ASN A 177 19.87 5.40 3.54
C ASN A 177 20.74 6.36 2.75
N THR A 178 21.30 7.33 3.41
CA THR A 178 22.35 8.21 2.87
C THR A 178 23.68 7.45 2.84
N TYR A 179 23.96 6.79 1.73
CA TYR A 179 25.30 6.25 1.51
C TYR A 179 26.32 7.39 1.47
N ASN A 180 27.45 7.19 2.11
CA ASN A 180 28.54 8.14 2.03
C ASN A 180 29.22 7.99 0.65
N LYS A 181 28.58 8.56 -0.39
CA LYS A 181 29.02 8.45 -1.80
C LYS A 181 30.45 8.90 -2.01
N GLU A 182 30.92 9.84 -1.20
CA GLU A 182 32.31 10.35 -1.28
C GLU A 182 33.30 9.30 -0.79
N LEU A 183 33.08 8.69 0.37
CA LEU A 183 33.92 7.62 0.89
C LEU A 183 33.92 6.39 -0.02
N LEU A 184 32.75 5.99 -0.51
CA LEU A 184 32.62 4.88 -1.47
C LEU A 184 33.41 5.16 -2.76
N SER A 185 33.31 6.38 -3.29
CA SER A 185 34.04 6.79 -4.51
C SER A 185 35.58 6.77 -4.29
N VAL A 186 36.04 7.25 -3.15
CA VAL A 186 37.47 7.21 -2.79
C VAL A 186 37.97 5.75 -2.66
N TYR A 187 37.16 4.91 -1.98
CA TYR A 187 37.49 3.51 -1.78
C TYR A 187 37.56 2.73 -3.10
N ILE A 188 36.53 2.89 -3.98
CA ILE A 188 36.53 2.26 -5.30
C ILE A 188 37.74 2.70 -6.14
N LYS A 189 38.11 3.99 -6.12
CA LYS A 189 39.29 4.46 -6.83
C LYS A 189 40.59 3.83 -6.30
N ALA A 190 40.70 3.65 -5.00
CA ALA A 190 41.87 3.00 -4.39
C ALA A 190 41.99 1.55 -4.85
N LEU A 191 40.86 0.78 -4.85
CA LEU A 191 40.82 -0.57 -5.37
C LEU A 191 41.15 -0.66 -6.85
N MET A 192 40.64 0.27 -7.66
CA MET A 192 40.93 0.34 -9.09
C MET A 192 42.41 0.58 -9.36
N LEU A 193 43.08 1.47 -8.59
CA LEU A 193 44.48 1.73 -8.70
C LEU A 193 45.35 0.53 -8.31
N GLN A 194 44.89 -0.27 -7.35
CA GLN A 194 45.61 -1.44 -6.86
C GLN A 194 45.54 -2.65 -7.83
N TYR A 195 44.37 -2.86 -8.47
CA TYR A 195 44.11 -4.10 -9.22
C TYR A 195 44.06 -3.95 -10.76
N LEU A 196 43.92 -2.73 -11.27
CA LEU A 196 43.75 -2.48 -12.69
C LEU A 196 44.98 -1.84 -13.33
N ASN A 197 45.15 -2.12 -14.62
CA ASN A 197 46.14 -1.45 -15.43
C ASN A 197 45.75 0.05 -15.67
N PRO A 198 46.72 0.97 -15.93
CA PRO A 198 46.38 2.37 -16.15
C PRO A 198 45.34 2.65 -17.23
N LYS A 199 45.31 1.85 -18.29
CA LYS A 199 44.30 1.95 -19.36
C LYS A 199 42.93 1.48 -18.91
N GLU A 200 42.84 0.39 -18.18
CA GLU A 200 41.60 -0.15 -17.61
C GLU A 200 41.03 0.81 -16.57
N PHE A 201 41.89 1.39 -15.73
CA PHE A 201 41.51 2.41 -14.76
C PHE A 201 40.87 3.62 -15.44
N GLN A 202 41.53 4.17 -16.48
CA GLN A 202 41.00 5.33 -17.21
C GLN A 202 39.69 5.03 -17.92
N VAL A 203 39.55 3.84 -18.50
CA VAL A 203 38.28 3.41 -19.13
C VAL A 203 37.14 3.38 -18.12
N LEU A 204 37.34 2.80 -16.94
CA LEU A 204 36.30 2.76 -15.91
C LEU A 204 36.01 4.15 -15.35
N ARG A 205 37.06 4.93 -15.02
CA ARG A 205 36.94 6.28 -14.51
C ARG A 205 36.07 7.17 -15.39
N LEU A 206 36.37 7.21 -16.70
CA LEU A 206 35.63 8.00 -17.69
C LEU A 206 34.24 7.43 -18.00
N SER A 207 34.08 6.09 -18.01
CA SER A 207 32.79 5.46 -18.28
C SER A 207 31.76 5.68 -17.18
N TYR A 208 32.18 5.75 -15.92
CA TYR A 208 31.30 5.93 -14.77
C TYR A 208 31.28 7.36 -14.22
N GLY A 209 32.25 8.20 -14.63
CA GLY A 209 32.35 9.58 -14.16
C GLY A 209 32.69 9.66 -12.67
N LEU A 210 33.70 8.90 -12.21
CA LEU A 210 34.00 8.78 -10.78
C LEU A 210 34.54 10.08 -10.14
N ASP A 211 35.21 10.92 -10.92
CA ASP A 211 35.75 12.24 -10.54
C ASP A 211 35.77 13.22 -11.71
N CYS A 212 35.03 12.89 -12.76
CA CYS A 212 34.91 13.66 -13.99
C CYS A 212 33.52 13.44 -14.60
N GLU A 213 33.20 14.15 -15.65
CA GLU A 213 31.96 13.88 -16.42
C GLU A 213 31.99 12.52 -17.08
N LYS A 214 30.81 11.90 -17.17
CA LYS A 214 30.63 10.61 -17.83
C LYS A 214 30.77 10.75 -19.32
N HIS A 215 31.65 9.93 -19.93
CA HIS A 215 31.95 9.98 -21.35
C HIS A 215 31.39 8.75 -22.09
N SER A 216 31.06 8.93 -23.37
CA SER A 216 30.66 7.81 -24.22
C SER A 216 31.87 6.95 -24.64
N ALA A 217 31.64 5.70 -25.04
CA ALA A 217 32.71 4.82 -25.48
C ALA A 217 33.51 5.38 -26.67
N LYS A 218 32.88 6.19 -27.52
CA LYS A 218 33.56 6.87 -28.64
C LYS A 218 34.48 7.99 -28.16
N ASP A 219 34.04 8.78 -27.20
CA ASP A 219 34.82 9.87 -26.61
C ASP A 219 36.01 9.32 -25.84
N ILE A 220 35.82 8.24 -25.09
CA ILE A 220 36.90 7.53 -24.35
C ILE A 220 37.93 6.99 -25.33
N ALA A 221 37.52 6.44 -26.46
CA ALA A 221 38.46 5.95 -27.48
C ALA A 221 39.31 7.11 -28.06
N ASN A 222 38.70 8.29 -28.28
CA ASN A 222 39.40 9.48 -28.74
C ASN A 222 40.39 10.00 -27.69
N ILE A 223 39.97 10.08 -26.42
CA ILE A 223 40.79 10.53 -25.29
C ILE A 223 42.02 9.62 -25.10
N LEU A 224 41.83 8.31 -25.20
CA LEU A 224 42.88 7.32 -25.04
C LEU A 224 43.69 7.07 -26.30
N GLY A 225 43.43 7.76 -27.42
CA GLY A 225 44.14 7.65 -28.68
C GLY A 225 43.99 6.30 -29.38
N ILE A 226 42.91 5.54 -29.11
CA ILE A 226 42.62 4.25 -29.72
C ILE A 226 41.94 4.50 -31.06
N LYS A 227 42.70 4.36 -32.14
CA LYS A 227 42.24 4.53 -33.53
C LYS A 227 41.72 3.21 -34.12
N GLY A 228 40.67 3.29 -34.96
CA GLY A 228 40.09 2.18 -35.70
C GLY A 228 38.56 2.20 -35.75
N SER A 229 37.96 1.56 -36.74
CA SER A 229 36.53 1.50 -36.96
C SER A 229 35.77 0.81 -35.81
N SER A 230 36.45 -0.06 -35.06
CA SER A 230 35.90 -0.82 -33.90
C SER A 230 36.43 -0.32 -32.54
N SER A 231 36.92 0.93 -32.44
CA SER A 231 37.51 1.48 -31.21
C SER A 231 36.54 1.43 -30.04
N TYR A 232 35.26 1.74 -30.26
CA TYR A 232 34.21 1.69 -29.21
C TYR A 232 33.94 0.27 -28.68
N VAL A 233 34.04 -0.74 -29.55
CA VAL A 233 33.93 -2.17 -29.15
C VAL A 233 35.09 -2.55 -28.24
N ARG A 234 36.31 -2.11 -28.57
CA ARG A 234 37.48 -2.35 -27.75
C ARG A 234 37.40 -1.71 -26.38
N ILE A 235 36.82 -0.48 -26.27
CA ILE A 235 36.55 0.18 -24.97
C ILE A 235 35.54 -0.63 -24.17
N SER A 236 34.46 -1.12 -24.78
CA SER A 236 33.47 -1.96 -24.11
C SER A 236 34.07 -3.30 -23.62
N GLN A 237 34.96 -3.91 -24.39
CA GLN A 237 35.69 -5.10 -23.98
C GLN A 237 36.64 -4.82 -22.81
N LEU A 238 37.41 -3.73 -22.87
CA LEU A 238 38.32 -3.32 -21.78
C LEU A 238 37.52 -3.02 -20.50
N LYS A 239 36.38 -2.34 -20.64
CA LYS A 239 35.46 -2.08 -19.51
C LYS A 239 35.00 -3.37 -18.84
N LYS A 240 34.55 -4.38 -19.65
CA LYS A 240 34.10 -5.65 -19.12
C LYS A 240 35.25 -6.40 -18.41
N LEU A 241 36.41 -6.51 -19.06
CA LEU A 241 37.61 -7.16 -18.48
C LEU A 241 38.05 -6.52 -17.16
N ALA A 242 37.98 -5.19 -17.08
CA ALA A 242 38.33 -4.45 -15.85
C ALA A 242 37.34 -4.74 -14.71
N ILE A 243 36.03 -4.83 -15.02
CA ILE A 243 34.99 -5.19 -14.04
C ILE A 243 35.18 -6.63 -13.58
N ASP A 244 35.37 -7.57 -14.50
CA ASP A 244 35.58 -8.99 -14.20
C ASP A 244 36.81 -9.21 -13.30
N LYS A 245 37.90 -8.47 -13.54
CA LYS A 245 39.09 -8.47 -12.67
C LYS A 245 38.82 -7.94 -11.26
N LEU A 246 38.02 -6.89 -11.13
CA LEU A 246 37.65 -6.35 -9.81
C LEU A 246 36.77 -7.34 -9.04
N ILE A 247 35.79 -7.95 -9.71
CA ILE A 247 34.89 -8.95 -9.10
C ILE A 247 35.67 -10.17 -8.60
N GLU A 248 36.68 -10.62 -9.39
CA GLU A 248 37.51 -11.78 -9.02
C GLU A 248 38.42 -11.48 -7.81
N LYS A 249 38.98 -10.25 -7.73
CA LYS A 249 40.02 -9.92 -6.76
C LYS A 249 39.51 -9.22 -5.50
N VAL A 250 38.30 -8.63 -5.54
CA VAL A 250 37.73 -7.89 -4.40
C VAL A 250 36.59 -8.72 -3.79
N PRO A 251 36.72 -9.23 -2.55
CA PRO A 251 35.63 -9.92 -1.88
C PRO A 251 34.43 -9.00 -1.69
N TYR A 252 33.24 -9.49 -1.96
CA TYR A 252 31.99 -8.72 -1.83
C TYR A 252 31.79 -8.17 -0.42
N SER A 253 32.25 -8.89 0.61
CA SER A 253 32.19 -8.44 2.01
C SER A 253 32.93 -7.12 2.27
N GLN A 254 34.01 -6.83 1.55
CA GLN A 254 34.73 -5.57 1.73
C GLN A 254 34.00 -4.35 1.15
N VAL A 255 33.10 -4.58 0.19
CA VAL A 255 32.30 -3.49 -0.42
C VAL A 255 31.06 -3.20 0.42
N LEU A 256 30.52 -4.22 1.10
CA LEU A 256 29.35 -4.07 1.95
C LEU A 256 29.51 -3.10 3.10
N ASP A 257 30.74 -2.96 3.66
CA ASP A 257 31.04 -2.05 4.75
C ASP A 257 30.93 -0.56 4.36
N TYR A 258 30.87 -0.29 3.04
CA TYR A 258 30.77 1.07 2.46
C TYR A 258 29.42 1.33 1.76
N LEU A 259 28.54 0.32 1.69
CA LEU A 259 27.18 0.41 1.17
C LEU A 259 26.15 0.52 2.30
#